data_7235fcd3fb7531c28f6d0fe2fac261ba
#
_entry.id   7235fcd3fb7531c28f6d0fe2fac261ba
#
_cell.length_a   1.000
_cell.length_b   1.000
_cell.length_c   1.000
_cell.angle_alpha   90.00
_cell.angle_beta   90.00
_cell.angle_gamma   90.00
#
_symmetry.space_group_name_H-M   'P 1'
#
loop_
_entity.id
_entity.type
_entity.pdbx_description
1 polymer ?
#
loop_
_entity_poly.entity_id
_entity_poly.type
_entity_poly.pdbx_seq_one_letter_code
_entity_poly.pdbx_strand_id
1 'polypeptide(L)'
;VQTLADGHDLTAILKAINKAKKAKSGKPQLIIAKTIIGKGIPEVAGTSKGHGEGGAKFADTARRGLALPEEHFYVSEPVRVYFADHKKRLKRAYGKWKKAFAAWREAHPDRAALLDRAGQQPSAAHLLEKIPLFPADAKLATRAAGRDVIQPIATELPLLISGSADLHGSTLNYIAADKDFEKTNRAGRNLRYGIREHAMAAISNGVAYDGIFRPSCATFLVFADYSRPAMRLAALSKLPVIYIYTHDSIGVGEDGPTHQPVETVSGLRV
;
A
#
# COMPACT_ATOMS: atom_id res chain seq x y z
N VAL A 1 26.23 13.66 0.22
CA VAL A 1 25.75 13.89 -1.15
C VAL A 1 26.81 13.43 -2.13
N GLN A 2 26.43 12.72 -3.20
CA GLN A 2 27.28 12.34 -4.32
C GLN A 2 26.63 12.83 -5.61
N THR A 3 27.41 13.36 -6.55
CA THR A 3 26.93 13.79 -7.87
C THR A 3 27.58 12.94 -8.95
N LEU A 4 26.76 12.35 -9.81
CA LEU A 4 27.20 11.63 -11.01
C LEU A 4 27.07 12.58 -12.22
N ALA A 5 28.17 12.85 -12.90
CA ALA A 5 28.21 13.69 -14.09
C ALA A 5 27.43 13.06 -15.26
N ASP A 6 27.49 11.72 -15.39
CA ASP A 6 26.67 10.91 -16.29
C ASP A 6 25.84 9.91 -15.49
N GLY A 7 24.56 10.17 -15.37
CA GLY A 7 23.58 9.27 -14.73
C GLY A 7 23.12 8.11 -15.61
N HIS A 8 23.76 7.89 -16.76
CA HIS A 8 23.58 6.71 -17.62
C HIS A 8 24.76 5.75 -17.55
N ASP A 9 25.86 6.12 -16.87
CA ASP A 9 26.97 5.23 -16.58
C ASP A 9 26.60 4.26 -15.45
N LEU A 10 26.24 3.03 -15.81
CA LEU A 10 25.82 1.99 -14.86
C LEU A 10 26.91 1.64 -13.85
N THR A 11 28.19 1.71 -14.26
CA THR A 11 29.34 1.43 -13.38
C THR A 11 29.46 2.51 -12.31
N ALA A 12 29.37 3.78 -12.71
CA ALA A 12 29.40 4.91 -11.78
C ALA A 12 28.19 4.90 -10.83
N ILE A 13 27.00 4.57 -11.32
CA ILE A 13 25.78 4.40 -10.50
C ILE A 13 26.00 3.32 -9.45
N LEU A 14 26.44 2.12 -9.86
CA LEU A 14 26.67 1.00 -8.95
C LEU A 14 27.71 1.34 -7.87
N LYS A 15 28.78 2.01 -8.26
CA LYS A 15 29.84 2.49 -7.33
C LYS A 15 29.26 3.48 -6.30
N ALA A 16 28.44 4.43 -6.75
CA ALA A 16 27.81 5.42 -5.86
C ALA A 16 26.83 4.75 -4.88
N ILE A 17 26.00 3.82 -5.35
CA ILE A 17 25.08 3.04 -4.51
C ILE A 17 25.85 2.24 -3.46
N ASN A 18 26.89 1.52 -3.86
CA ASN A 18 27.71 0.72 -2.96
C ASN A 18 28.45 1.59 -1.92
N LYS A 19 28.90 2.78 -2.30
CA LYS A 19 29.46 3.75 -1.36
C LYS A 19 28.43 4.24 -0.36
N ALA A 20 27.22 4.57 -0.81
CA ALA A 20 26.12 4.99 0.06
C ALA A 20 25.73 3.88 1.05
N LYS A 21 25.62 2.62 0.60
CA LYS A 21 25.31 1.46 1.47
C LYS A 21 26.35 1.20 2.54
N LYS A 22 27.63 1.49 2.26
CA LYS A 22 28.75 1.31 3.21
C LYS A 22 28.97 2.50 4.13
N ALA A 23 28.30 3.62 3.92
CA ALA A 23 28.48 4.83 4.71
C ALA A 23 27.98 4.64 6.14
N LYS A 24 28.86 4.89 7.12
CA LYS A 24 28.56 4.79 8.57
C LYS A 24 28.32 6.16 9.22
N SER A 25 27.92 7.15 8.42
CA SER A 25 27.80 8.54 8.87
C SER A 25 26.57 8.80 9.78
N GLY A 26 25.64 7.85 9.90
CA GLY A 26 24.35 8.06 10.57
C GLY A 26 23.42 9.09 9.88
N LYS A 27 23.81 9.60 8.72
CA LYS A 27 23.09 10.63 7.96
C LYS A 27 22.49 10.04 6.69
N PRO A 28 21.34 10.57 6.21
CA PRO A 28 20.77 10.21 4.92
C PRO A 28 21.78 10.39 3.79
N GLN A 29 21.74 9.49 2.81
CA GLN A 29 22.61 9.52 1.64
C GLN A 29 21.82 9.99 0.41
N LEU A 30 22.30 11.03 -0.27
CA LEU A 30 21.72 11.56 -1.50
C LEU A 30 22.68 11.32 -2.66
N ILE A 31 22.17 10.74 -3.75
CA ILE A 31 22.89 10.60 -5.02
C ILE A 31 22.15 11.42 -6.07
N ILE A 32 22.82 12.39 -6.66
CA ILE A 32 22.31 13.23 -7.73
C ILE A 32 22.87 12.69 -9.05
N ALA A 33 22.01 12.12 -9.91
CA ALA A 33 22.40 11.60 -11.22
C ALA A 33 21.94 12.56 -12.32
N LYS A 34 22.86 13.10 -13.10
CA LYS A 34 22.54 13.93 -14.27
C LYS A 34 22.20 13.02 -15.44
N THR A 35 20.98 13.10 -15.93
CA THR A 35 20.46 12.28 -17.01
C THR A 35 19.99 13.11 -18.20
N ILE A 36 19.83 12.46 -19.34
CA ILE A 36 19.25 13.04 -20.55
C ILE A 36 17.91 12.32 -20.79
N ILE A 37 16.81 13.09 -20.77
CA ILE A 37 15.49 12.53 -21.10
C ILE A 37 15.49 12.01 -22.53
N GLY A 38 14.88 10.84 -22.78
CA GLY A 38 14.82 10.24 -24.10
C GLY A 38 16.20 9.84 -24.69
N LYS A 39 17.23 9.61 -23.84
CA LYS A 39 18.54 9.15 -24.33
C LYS A 39 18.39 7.90 -25.20
N GLY A 40 19.05 7.92 -26.37
CA GLY A 40 18.95 6.84 -27.37
C GLY A 40 17.84 7.05 -28.41
N ILE A 41 17.04 8.11 -28.30
CA ILE A 41 16.03 8.49 -29.29
C ILE A 41 16.49 9.80 -29.95
N PRO A 42 17.15 9.76 -31.15
CA PRO A 42 17.79 10.94 -31.74
C PRO A 42 16.84 12.13 -31.91
N GLU A 43 15.58 11.89 -32.25
CA GLU A 43 14.59 12.92 -32.56
C GLU A 43 14.15 13.74 -31.33
N VAL A 44 14.28 13.19 -30.12
CA VAL A 44 13.69 13.81 -28.91
C VAL A 44 14.62 13.85 -27.71
N ALA A 45 15.81 13.23 -27.79
CA ALA A 45 16.77 13.21 -26.69
C ALA A 45 17.09 14.64 -26.20
N GLY A 46 17.01 14.86 -24.88
CA GLY A 46 17.31 16.15 -24.26
C GLY A 46 16.24 17.23 -24.45
N THR A 47 15.10 16.92 -25.05
CA THR A 47 14.00 17.87 -25.27
C THR A 47 12.74 17.48 -24.49
N SER A 48 11.82 18.43 -24.33
CA SER A 48 10.49 18.16 -23.72
C SER A 48 9.67 17.13 -24.48
N LYS A 49 9.94 16.92 -25.77
CA LYS A 49 9.29 15.88 -26.59
C LYS A 49 9.70 14.45 -26.19
N GLY A 50 10.77 14.28 -25.43
CA GLY A 50 11.17 13.00 -24.85
C GLY A 50 10.29 12.55 -23.67
N HIS A 51 9.37 13.40 -23.21
CA HIS A 51 8.41 13.08 -22.16
C HIS A 51 7.16 12.38 -22.76
N GLY A 52 6.64 11.38 -22.07
CA GLY A 52 5.39 10.70 -22.46
C GLY A 52 5.59 9.59 -23.49
N GLU A 53 4.78 9.57 -24.54
CA GLU A 53 4.60 8.46 -25.48
C GLU A 53 5.75 8.23 -26.49
N GLY A 54 6.93 8.79 -26.24
CA GLY A 54 8.07 8.66 -27.14
C GLY A 54 8.44 7.21 -27.48
N GLY A 55 8.22 6.27 -26.54
CA GLY A 55 8.66 4.87 -26.66
C GLY A 55 8.08 4.11 -27.86
N ALA A 56 6.77 4.12 -28.04
CA ALA A 56 6.13 3.36 -29.12
C ALA A 56 6.41 4.00 -30.50
N LYS A 57 6.26 5.32 -30.59
CA LYS A 57 6.44 6.06 -31.85
C LYS A 57 7.85 6.00 -32.40
N PHE A 58 8.86 5.95 -31.50
CA PHE A 58 10.27 6.00 -31.86
C PHE A 58 11.01 4.70 -31.54
N ALA A 59 10.31 3.57 -31.41
CA ALA A 59 10.93 2.31 -31.00
C ALA A 59 12.07 1.86 -31.92
N ASP A 60 11.91 2.02 -33.23
CA ASP A 60 12.93 1.61 -34.22
C ASP A 60 14.13 2.56 -34.25
N THR A 61 13.89 3.87 -34.15
CA THR A 61 14.97 4.86 -34.08
C THR A 61 15.71 4.78 -32.76
N ALA A 62 15.01 4.51 -31.65
CA ALA A 62 15.61 4.25 -30.35
C ALA A 62 16.50 3.01 -30.37
N ARG A 63 16.04 1.93 -31.01
CA ARG A 63 16.81 0.69 -31.18
C ARG A 63 18.13 0.96 -31.93
N ARG A 64 18.07 1.68 -33.04
CA ARG A 64 19.26 2.10 -33.80
C ARG A 64 20.14 3.06 -33.01
N GLY A 65 19.56 4.05 -32.33
CA GLY A 65 20.30 5.01 -31.51
C GLY A 65 21.00 4.39 -30.30
N LEU A 66 20.53 3.23 -29.85
CA LEU A 66 21.15 2.41 -28.80
C LEU A 66 22.04 1.28 -29.35
N ALA A 67 22.26 1.22 -30.67
CA ALA A 67 23.02 0.18 -31.35
C ALA A 67 22.52 -1.26 -31.03
N LEU A 68 21.20 -1.43 -30.89
CA LEU A 68 20.57 -2.72 -30.69
C LEU A 68 20.21 -3.36 -32.02
N PRO A 69 20.15 -4.70 -32.11
CA PRO A 69 19.65 -5.41 -33.28
C PRO A 69 18.23 -5.04 -33.65
N GLU A 70 17.85 -5.25 -34.91
CA GLU A 70 16.49 -4.97 -35.41
C GLU A 70 15.44 -5.93 -34.86
N GLU A 71 15.83 -7.06 -34.30
CA GLU A 71 14.94 -8.05 -33.69
C GLU A 71 14.08 -7.41 -32.59
N HIS A 72 12.76 -7.59 -32.68
CA HIS A 72 11.83 -7.16 -31.63
C HIS A 72 12.01 -8.03 -30.37
N PHE A 73 11.94 -7.39 -29.19
CA PHE A 73 12.16 -8.05 -27.90
C PHE A 73 13.52 -8.74 -27.76
N TYR A 74 14.53 -8.23 -28.46
CA TYR A 74 15.89 -8.74 -28.40
C TYR A 74 16.42 -8.79 -26.98
N VAL A 75 16.97 -9.95 -26.62
CA VAL A 75 17.71 -10.16 -25.38
C VAL A 75 19.04 -10.83 -25.73
N SER A 76 20.16 -10.16 -25.44
CA SER A 76 21.49 -10.69 -25.75
C SER A 76 21.79 -11.99 -25.00
N GLU A 77 22.63 -12.85 -25.60
CA GLU A 77 22.97 -14.14 -24.99
C GLU A 77 23.63 -14.00 -23.60
N PRO A 78 24.58 -13.07 -23.36
CA PRO A 78 25.10 -12.84 -22.01
C PRO A 78 24.03 -12.53 -20.96
N VAL A 79 23.00 -11.77 -21.34
CA VAL A 79 21.86 -11.46 -20.46
C VAL A 79 21.02 -12.71 -20.19
N ARG A 80 20.75 -13.53 -21.21
CA ARG A 80 20.05 -14.81 -21.05
C ARG A 80 20.78 -15.74 -20.08
N VAL A 81 22.09 -15.89 -20.25
CA VAL A 81 22.95 -16.72 -19.38
C VAL A 81 22.92 -16.19 -17.94
N TYR A 82 23.09 -14.87 -17.75
CA TYR A 82 23.03 -14.24 -16.44
C TYR A 82 21.71 -14.54 -15.72
N PHE A 83 20.58 -14.34 -16.42
CA PHE A 83 19.27 -14.60 -15.81
C PHE A 83 18.99 -16.10 -15.62
N ALA A 84 19.50 -16.97 -16.48
CA ALA A 84 19.40 -18.41 -16.29
C ALA A 84 20.10 -18.86 -14.99
N ASP A 85 21.30 -18.36 -14.74
CA ASP A 85 22.03 -18.68 -13.51
C ASP A 85 21.40 -18.03 -12.27
N HIS A 86 20.91 -16.80 -12.41
CA HIS A 86 20.14 -16.15 -11.35
C HIS A 86 18.87 -16.96 -11.01
N LYS A 87 18.14 -17.45 -12.01
CA LYS A 87 16.95 -18.30 -11.84
C LYS A 87 17.28 -19.60 -11.11
N LYS A 88 18.41 -20.25 -11.40
CA LYS A 88 18.86 -21.46 -10.67
C LYS A 88 19.09 -21.16 -9.19
N ARG A 89 19.69 -19.99 -8.87
CA ARG A 89 19.91 -19.53 -7.49
C ARG A 89 18.58 -19.25 -6.77
N LEU A 90 17.67 -18.55 -7.44
CA LEU A 90 16.33 -18.26 -6.89
C LEU A 90 15.52 -19.54 -6.67
N LYS A 91 15.58 -20.50 -7.60
CA LYS A 91 14.90 -21.81 -7.46
C LYS A 91 15.40 -22.57 -6.23
N ARG A 92 16.71 -22.52 -5.93
CA ARG A 92 17.28 -23.12 -4.72
C ARG A 92 16.79 -22.41 -3.45
N ALA A 93 16.77 -21.07 -3.44
CA ALA A 93 16.24 -20.27 -2.33
C ALA A 93 14.75 -20.57 -2.09
N TYR A 94 13.95 -20.60 -3.15
CA TYR A 94 12.54 -20.96 -3.10
C TYR A 94 12.32 -22.38 -2.57
N GLY A 95 13.14 -23.35 -2.98
CA GLY A 95 13.08 -24.72 -2.46
C GLY A 95 13.36 -24.80 -0.95
N LYS A 96 14.31 -24.01 -0.45
CA LYS A 96 14.57 -23.87 1.00
C LYS A 96 13.38 -23.25 1.73
N TRP A 97 12.85 -22.16 1.17
CA TRP A 97 11.64 -21.52 1.73
C TRP A 97 10.45 -22.47 1.78
N LYS A 98 10.17 -23.23 0.71
CA LYS A 98 9.08 -24.22 0.69
C LYS A 98 9.20 -25.25 1.82
N LYS A 99 10.40 -25.76 2.07
CA LYS A 99 10.64 -26.70 3.18
C LYS A 99 10.39 -26.05 4.54
N ALA A 100 10.92 -24.83 4.74
CA ALA A 100 10.71 -24.08 5.97
C ALA A 100 9.22 -23.74 6.19
N PHE A 101 8.52 -23.37 5.13
CA PHE A 101 7.07 -23.08 5.19
C PHE A 101 6.25 -24.32 5.52
N ALA A 102 6.57 -25.48 4.94
CA ALA A 102 5.91 -26.74 5.28
C ALA A 102 6.10 -27.10 6.76
N ALA A 103 7.33 -27.05 7.26
CA ALA A 103 7.63 -27.30 8.67
C ALA A 103 6.94 -26.29 9.61
N TRP A 104 6.86 -25.00 9.20
CA TRP A 104 6.10 -24.00 9.94
C TRP A 104 4.61 -24.33 10.01
N ARG A 105 4.01 -24.80 8.91
CA ARG A 105 2.59 -25.19 8.87
C ARG A 105 2.29 -26.36 9.82
N GLU A 106 3.19 -27.33 9.88
CA GLU A 106 3.09 -28.47 10.82
C GLU A 106 3.21 -28.03 12.27
N ALA A 107 4.14 -27.10 12.56
CA ALA A 107 4.37 -26.57 13.89
C ALA A 107 3.28 -25.59 14.37
N HIS A 108 2.51 -24.99 13.44
CA HIS A 108 1.51 -23.96 13.74
C HIS A 108 0.21 -24.18 12.94
N PRO A 109 -0.53 -25.28 13.17
CA PRO A 109 -1.70 -25.65 12.37
C PRO A 109 -2.80 -24.58 12.40
N ASP A 110 -3.06 -23.95 13.56
CA ASP A 110 -4.09 -22.91 13.68
C ASP A 110 -3.77 -21.67 12.86
N ARG A 111 -2.49 -21.25 12.87
CA ARG A 111 -2.03 -20.11 12.05
C ARG A 111 -2.02 -20.46 10.56
N ALA A 112 -1.71 -21.69 10.22
CA ALA A 112 -1.77 -22.17 8.84
C ALA A 112 -3.22 -22.16 8.32
N ALA A 113 -4.18 -22.67 9.13
CA ALA A 113 -5.59 -22.61 8.81
C ALA A 113 -6.11 -21.17 8.67
N LEU A 114 -5.63 -20.25 9.53
CA LEU A 114 -5.96 -18.85 9.41
C LEU A 114 -5.40 -18.24 8.11
N LEU A 115 -4.16 -18.56 7.74
CA LEU A 115 -3.56 -18.11 6.48
C LEU A 115 -4.31 -18.66 5.25
N ASP A 116 -4.81 -19.91 5.32
CA ASP A 116 -5.58 -20.52 4.24
C ASP A 116 -6.95 -19.83 4.04
N ARG A 117 -7.43 -19.08 5.03
CA ARG A 117 -8.62 -18.21 4.92
C ARG A 117 -8.33 -16.86 4.28
N ALA A 118 -7.06 -16.53 4.01
CA ALA A 118 -6.71 -15.28 3.34
C ALA A 118 -7.41 -15.17 1.98
N GLY A 119 -8.02 -14.03 1.71
CA GLY A 119 -8.80 -13.79 0.49
C GLY A 119 -10.19 -14.47 0.47
N GLN A 120 -10.50 -15.40 1.40
CA GLN A 120 -11.84 -15.95 1.54
C GLN A 120 -12.70 -14.99 2.39
N GLN A 121 -13.97 -14.90 2.05
CA GLN A 121 -14.91 -14.06 2.80
C GLN A 121 -16.20 -14.83 3.05
N PRO A 122 -16.76 -14.72 4.26
CA PRO A 122 -18.13 -15.16 4.51
C PRO A 122 -19.09 -14.46 3.57
N SER A 123 -20.24 -15.08 3.29
CA SER A 123 -21.28 -14.42 2.51
C SER A 123 -21.81 -13.17 3.24
N ALA A 124 -22.29 -12.19 2.49
CA ALA A 124 -22.92 -11.01 3.08
C ALA A 124 -24.09 -11.39 3.97
N ALA A 125 -24.91 -12.40 3.60
CA ALA A 125 -26.01 -12.89 4.40
C ALA A 125 -25.53 -13.39 5.77
N HIS A 126 -24.46 -14.20 5.81
CA HIS A 126 -23.89 -14.68 7.08
C HIS A 126 -23.42 -13.52 7.98
N LEU A 127 -22.74 -12.53 7.40
CA LEU A 127 -22.29 -11.36 8.18
C LEU A 127 -23.47 -10.53 8.70
N LEU A 128 -24.53 -10.37 7.89
CA LEU A 128 -25.72 -9.61 8.29
C LEU A 128 -26.45 -10.27 9.49
N GLU A 129 -26.46 -11.61 9.56
CA GLU A 129 -27.03 -12.35 10.70
C GLU A 129 -26.30 -12.07 12.04
N LYS A 130 -25.04 -11.63 11.98
CA LYS A 130 -24.21 -11.32 13.16
C LYS A 130 -24.35 -9.88 13.64
N ILE A 131 -24.89 -9.02 12.80
CA ILE A 131 -25.05 -7.58 13.13
C ILE A 131 -26.21 -7.40 14.10
N PRO A 132 -26.03 -6.63 15.20
CA PRO A 132 -27.12 -6.37 16.13
C PRO A 132 -28.24 -5.59 15.45
N LEU A 133 -29.47 -5.97 15.77
CA LEU A 133 -30.65 -5.18 15.37
C LEU A 133 -30.81 -3.98 16.30
N PHE A 134 -30.92 -2.81 15.72
CA PHE A 134 -31.18 -1.58 16.45
C PHE A 134 -32.70 -1.33 16.45
N PRO A 135 -33.29 -0.92 17.59
CA PRO A 135 -34.69 -0.48 17.63
C PRO A 135 -34.95 0.69 16.68
N ALA A 136 -36.15 0.73 16.09
CA ALA A 136 -36.52 1.79 15.14
C ALA A 136 -36.50 3.21 15.75
N ASP A 137 -36.68 3.32 17.05
CA ASP A 137 -36.63 4.56 17.82
C ASP A 137 -35.28 4.81 18.51
N ALA A 138 -34.27 4.02 18.19
CA ALA A 138 -32.95 4.16 18.80
C ALA A 138 -32.37 5.56 18.52
N LYS A 139 -32.04 6.28 19.58
CA LYS A 139 -31.33 7.57 19.55
C LYS A 139 -29.82 7.30 19.73
N LEU A 140 -29.19 6.81 18.69
CA LEU A 140 -27.78 6.41 18.71
C LEU A 140 -27.01 7.14 17.62
N ALA A 141 -25.83 7.68 17.95
CA ALA A 141 -24.95 8.22 16.95
C ALA A 141 -24.45 7.08 16.03
N THR A 142 -24.38 7.31 14.71
CA THR A 142 -23.99 6.28 13.72
C THR A 142 -22.60 5.69 13.98
N ARG A 143 -21.66 6.47 14.54
CA ARG A 143 -20.35 5.96 14.97
C ARG A 143 -20.45 4.91 16.10
N ALA A 144 -21.42 5.06 17.00
CA ALA A 144 -21.66 4.08 18.06
C ALA A 144 -22.32 2.82 17.51
N ALA A 145 -23.27 2.95 16.58
CA ALA A 145 -23.79 1.81 15.82
C ALA A 145 -22.67 1.09 15.06
N GLY A 146 -21.78 1.83 14.39
CA GLY A 146 -20.59 1.29 13.71
C GLY A 146 -19.68 0.50 14.66
N ARG A 147 -19.47 1.00 15.90
CA ARG A 147 -18.73 0.25 16.94
C ARG A 147 -19.39 -1.09 17.23
N ASP A 148 -20.69 -1.09 17.42
CA ASP A 148 -21.41 -2.30 17.81
C ASP A 148 -21.48 -3.32 16.65
N VAL A 149 -21.42 -2.85 15.41
CA VAL A 149 -21.35 -3.67 14.20
C VAL A 149 -19.95 -4.27 13.99
N ILE A 150 -18.86 -3.50 14.19
CA ILE A 150 -17.51 -4.00 13.90
C ILE A 150 -17.09 -5.14 14.80
N GLN A 151 -17.59 -5.24 16.04
CA GLN A 151 -17.18 -6.27 16.99
C GLN A 151 -17.53 -7.69 16.50
N PRO A 152 -18.81 -8.02 16.20
CA PRO A 152 -19.13 -9.34 15.67
C PRO A 152 -18.50 -9.60 14.30
N ILE A 153 -18.41 -8.57 13.43
CA ILE A 153 -17.75 -8.71 12.14
C ILE A 153 -16.26 -9.05 12.32
N ALA A 154 -15.55 -8.42 13.26
CA ALA A 154 -14.15 -8.74 13.55
C ALA A 154 -13.94 -10.16 14.12
N THR A 155 -14.96 -10.72 14.76
CA THR A 155 -14.95 -12.11 15.22
C THR A 155 -15.06 -13.09 14.05
N GLU A 156 -15.99 -12.83 13.11
CA GLU A 156 -16.17 -13.64 11.91
C GLU A 156 -15.00 -13.50 10.92
N LEU A 157 -14.35 -12.32 10.90
CA LEU A 157 -13.23 -11.99 10.04
C LEU A 157 -11.93 -11.80 10.86
N PRO A 158 -11.28 -12.89 11.29
CA PRO A 158 -10.07 -12.80 12.13
C PRO A 158 -8.88 -12.14 11.42
N LEU A 159 -8.92 -11.97 10.11
CA LEU A 159 -7.93 -11.23 9.31
C LEU A 159 -8.35 -9.77 9.06
N LEU A 160 -9.47 -9.30 9.62
CA LEU A 160 -9.80 -7.88 9.65
C LEU A 160 -8.87 -7.18 10.63
N ILE A 161 -8.22 -6.11 10.18
CA ILE A 161 -7.46 -5.19 11.02
C ILE A 161 -8.11 -3.82 10.97
N SER A 162 -8.02 -3.07 12.06
CA SER A 162 -8.59 -1.73 12.16
C SER A 162 -7.57 -0.73 12.64
N GLY A 163 -7.59 0.48 12.10
CA GLY A 163 -6.67 1.52 12.49
C GLY A 163 -7.31 2.90 12.52
N SER A 164 -6.66 3.86 13.16
CA SER A 164 -7.12 5.23 13.19
C SER A 164 -5.96 6.22 13.20
N ALA A 165 -6.22 7.40 12.61
CA ALA A 165 -5.30 8.54 12.67
C ALA A 165 -5.42 9.27 14.02
N ASP A 166 -5.07 8.57 15.10
CA ASP A 166 -5.11 9.03 16.50
C ASP A 166 -6.53 9.33 17.05
N LEU A 167 -7.54 8.73 16.46
CA LEU A 167 -8.96 9.03 16.76
C LEU A 167 -9.80 7.80 17.15
N HIS A 168 -9.20 6.68 17.58
CA HIS A 168 -9.95 5.48 17.96
C HIS A 168 -11.06 5.75 18.99
N GLY A 169 -10.79 6.62 19.97
CA GLY A 169 -11.78 7.01 20.99
C GLY A 169 -12.97 7.79 20.43
N SER A 170 -12.79 8.47 19.32
CA SER A 170 -13.83 9.29 18.67
C SER A 170 -14.50 8.58 17.50
N THR A 171 -13.75 7.85 16.69
CA THR A 171 -14.27 7.10 15.54
C THR A 171 -14.90 5.77 15.94
N LEU A 172 -14.58 5.26 17.14
CA LEU A 172 -15.10 4.05 17.76
C LEU A 172 -14.88 2.76 16.95
N ASN A 173 -13.85 2.74 16.11
CA ASN A 173 -13.52 1.59 15.24
C ASN A 173 -12.50 0.62 15.84
N TYR A 174 -12.21 0.72 17.14
CA TYR A 174 -11.31 -0.19 17.85
C TYR A 174 -11.94 -1.58 18.01
N ILE A 175 -11.20 -2.64 17.67
CA ILE A 175 -11.62 -4.03 17.90
C ILE A 175 -11.36 -4.36 19.36
N ALA A 176 -12.41 -4.39 20.17
CA ALA A 176 -12.32 -4.49 21.63
C ALA A 176 -11.72 -5.83 22.12
N ALA A 177 -11.94 -6.92 21.38
CA ALA A 177 -11.40 -8.23 21.70
C ALA A 177 -9.89 -8.35 21.44
N ASP A 178 -9.29 -7.36 20.78
CA ASP A 178 -7.89 -7.36 20.40
C ASP A 178 -7.12 -6.19 20.99
N LYS A 179 -5.79 -6.31 20.93
CA LYS A 179 -4.85 -5.28 21.39
C LYS A 179 -4.25 -4.52 20.21
N ASP A 180 -3.45 -3.50 20.52
CA ASP A 180 -2.67 -2.76 19.53
C ASP A 180 -1.60 -3.65 18.90
N PHE A 181 -1.37 -3.48 17.60
CA PHE A 181 -0.22 -4.01 16.92
C PHE A 181 0.99 -3.13 17.22
N GLU A 182 1.95 -3.67 17.94
CA GLU A 182 3.13 -2.93 18.37
C GLU A 182 4.39 -3.82 18.45
N LYS A 183 5.54 -3.25 18.78
CA LYS A 183 6.81 -3.98 18.86
C LYS A 183 6.72 -5.18 19.80
N THR A 184 6.01 -5.04 20.89
CA THR A 184 5.85 -6.05 21.96
C THR A 184 4.65 -6.98 21.73
N ASN A 185 3.73 -6.62 20.83
CA ASN A 185 2.55 -7.43 20.48
C ASN A 185 2.32 -7.44 18.97
N ARG A 186 2.85 -8.43 18.28
CA ARG A 186 2.69 -8.61 16.82
C ARG A 186 1.40 -9.31 16.42
N ALA A 187 0.59 -9.73 17.39
CA ALA A 187 -0.70 -10.35 17.14
C ALA A 187 -1.87 -9.38 17.22
N GLY A 188 -1.64 -8.15 17.67
CA GLY A 188 -2.66 -7.12 17.75
C GLY A 188 -3.23 -6.75 16.37
N ARG A 189 -4.53 -6.45 16.33
CA ARG A 189 -5.26 -6.09 15.10
C ARG A 189 -5.64 -4.60 15.04
N ASN A 190 -5.33 -3.84 16.07
CA ASN A 190 -5.56 -2.39 16.09
C ASN A 190 -4.28 -1.62 15.78
N LEU A 191 -4.30 -0.74 14.79
CA LEU A 191 -3.15 0.05 14.34
C LEU A 191 -3.31 1.52 14.74
N ARG A 192 -2.33 2.05 15.43
CA ARG A 192 -2.27 3.47 15.78
C ARG A 192 -1.38 4.19 14.78
N TYR A 193 -1.99 4.83 13.81
CA TYR A 193 -1.25 5.55 12.75
C TYR A 193 -0.74 6.92 13.20
N GLY A 194 -1.27 7.48 14.31
CA GLY A 194 -1.05 8.87 14.69
C GLY A 194 -1.75 9.82 13.71
N ILE A 195 -1.53 11.11 13.85
CA ILE A 195 -2.12 12.16 13.00
C ILE A 195 -1.42 12.13 11.63
N ARG A 196 -1.78 11.14 10.79
CA ARG A 196 -1.12 10.86 9.48
C ARG A 196 -2.10 10.20 8.51
N GLU A 197 -3.13 10.90 8.12
CA GLU A 197 -4.25 10.35 7.32
C GLU A 197 -3.79 9.79 5.98
N HIS A 198 -2.88 10.49 5.27
CA HIS A 198 -2.32 9.98 4.02
C HIS A 198 -1.55 8.68 4.23
N ALA A 199 -0.66 8.64 5.24
CA ALA A 199 0.12 7.43 5.54
C ALA A 199 -0.78 6.29 6.02
N MET A 200 -1.80 6.56 6.85
CA MET A 200 -2.81 5.60 7.26
C MET A 200 -3.48 4.95 6.05
N ALA A 201 -3.98 5.75 5.12
CA ALA A 201 -4.64 5.26 3.92
C ALA A 201 -3.67 4.49 3.00
N ALA A 202 -2.45 5.00 2.80
CA ALA A 202 -1.44 4.35 1.98
C ALA A 202 -0.94 3.02 2.58
N ILE A 203 -0.75 2.94 3.90
CA ILE A 203 -0.40 1.69 4.58
C ILE A 203 -1.54 0.68 4.46
N SER A 204 -2.79 1.12 4.67
CA SER A 204 -3.98 0.27 4.48
C SER A 204 -4.06 -0.27 3.04
N ASN A 205 -3.74 0.55 2.04
CA ASN A 205 -3.65 0.09 0.64
C ASN A 205 -2.58 -1.00 0.48
N GLY A 206 -1.39 -0.82 1.08
CA GLY A 206 -0.32 -1.81 1.02
C GLY A 206 -0.71 -3.13 1.67
N VAL A 207 -1.40 -3.08 2.81
CA VAL A 207 -1.94 -4.27 3.49
C VAL A 207 -2.98 -4.98 2.63
N ALA A 208 -3.88 -4.24 1.98
CA ALA A 208 -4.86 -4.82 1.07
C ALA A 208 -4.22 -5.43 -0.19
N TYR A 209 -3.14 -4.82 -0.68
CA TYR A 209 -2.36 -5.33 -1.81
C TYR A 209 -1.69 -6.67 -1.52
N ASP A 210 -1.22 -6.89 -0.28
CA ASP A 210 -0.65 -8.16 0.17
C ASP A 210 -1.66 -9.32 0.11
N GLY A 211 -2.96 -9.01 0.26
CA GLY A 211 -4.06 -9.94 0.06
C GLY A 211 -4.34 -10.88 1.24
N ILE A 212 -3.58 -10.81 2.33
CA ILE A 212 -3.81 -11.62 3.54
C ILE A 212 -4.85 -10.96 4.44
N PHE A 213 -4.66 -9.68 4.75
CA PHE A 213 -5.51 -8.96 5.68
C PHE A 213 -6.54 -8.08 4.97
N ARG A 214 -7.69 -7.89 5.61
CA ARG A 214 -8.70 -6.90 5.24
C ARG A 214 -8.50 -5.66 6.13
N PRO A 215 -7.95 -4.56 5.63
CA PRO A 215 -7.77 -3.36 6.42
C PRO A 215 -9.03 -2.50 6.49
N SER A 216 -9.30 -1.94 7.67
CA SER A 216 -10.12 -0.77 7.85
C SER A 216 -9.32 0.36 8.47
N CYS A 217 -9.65 1.60 8.16
CA CYS A 217 -9.01 2.75 8.75
C CYS A 217 -10.00 3.90 8.91
N ALA A 218 -9.83 4.70 9.98
CA ALA A 218 -10.81 5.68 10.38
C ALA A 218 -10.18 7.04 10.72
N THR A 219 -10.91 8.10 10.38
CA THR A 219 -10.67 9.47 10.82
C THR A 219 -11.97 10.27 10.71
N PHE A 220 -11.95 11.56 11.04
CA PHE A 220 -13.09 12.44 10.76
C PHE A 220 -13.23 12.71 9.27
N LEU A 221 -14.44 12.96 8.80
CA LEU A 221 -14.70 13.10 7.38
C LEU A 221 -13.94 14.27 6.74
N VAL A 222 -13.80 15.39 7.44
CA VAL A 222 -13.04 16.54 6.93
C VAL A 222 -11.58 16.18 6.61
N PHE A 223 -10.99 15.24 7.35
CA PHE A 223 -9.60 14.79 7.13
C PHE A 223 -9.46 13.79 5.99
N ALA A 224 -10.57 13.40 5.33
CA ALA A 224 -10.49 12.67 4.06
C ALA A 224 -9.66 13.42 3.02
N ASP A 225 -9.64 14.75 3.06
CA ASP A 225 -8.86 15.57 2.14
C ASP A 225 -7.36 15.30 2.24
N TYR A 226 -6.84 14.99 3.43
CA TYR A 226 -5.45 14.57 3.60
C TYR A 226 -5.16 13.18 3.04
N SER A 227 -6.14 12.28 3.03
CA SER A 227 -6.00 10.91 2.53
C SER A 227 -6.46 10.71 1.09
N ARG A 228 -7.06 11.71 0.44
CA ARG A 228 -7.66 11.63 -0.90
C ARG A 228 -6.76 11.00 -1.97
N PRO A 229 -5.45 11.35 -2.10
CA PRO A 229 -4.60 10.71 -3.10
C PRO A 229 -4.45 9.20 -2.90
N ALA A 230 -4.35 8.72 -1.66
CA ALA A 230 -4.27 7.30 -1.34
C ALA A 230 -5.62 6.60 -1.59
N MET A 231 -6.75 7.22 -1.25
CA MET A 231 -8.09 6.70 -1.56
C MET A 231 -8.30 6.53 -3.06
N ARG A 232 -7.86 7.53 -3.85
CA ARG A 232 -7.89 7.45 -5.32
C ARG A 232 -7.12 6.23 -5.84
N LEU A 233 -5.94 5.95 -5.29
CA LEU A 233 -5.14 4.78 -5.67
C LEU A 233 -5.79 3.47 -5.25
N ALA A 234 -6.46 3.42 -4.09
CA ALA A 234 -7.24 2.26 -3.68
C ALA A 234 -8.37 1.95 -4.68
N ALA A 235 -9.12 2.97 -5.08
CA ALA A 235 -10.20 2.85 -6.05
C ALA A 235 -9.68 2.42 -7.43
N LEU A 236 -8.62 3.07 -7.92
CA LEU A 236 -7.97 2.75 -9.20
C LEU A 236 -7.47 1.30 -9.24
N SER A 237 -6.93 0.81 -8.14
CA SER A 237 -6.38 -0.54 -8.00
C SER A 237 -7.42 -1.56 -7.50
N LYS A 238 -8.69 -1.15 -7.29
CA LYS A 238 -9.79 -1.99 -6.80
C LYS A 238 -9.46 -2.71 -5.50
N LEU A 239 -8.78 -2.01 -4.58
CA LEU A 239 -8.36 -2.58 -3.31
C LEU A 239 -9.53 -2.63 -2.30
N PRO A 240 -9.67 -3.73 -1.55
CA PRO A 240 -10.74 -3.92 -0.58
C PRO A 240 -10.45 -3.23 0.76
N VAL A 241 -10.14 -1.94 0.75
CA VAL A 241 -9.93 -1.14 1.95
C VAL A 241 -11.26 -0.56 2.43
N ILE A 242 -11.51 -0.62 3.73
CA ILE A 242 -12.69 -0.02 4.35
C ILE A 242 -12.26 1.30 4.99
N TYR A 243 -12.69 2.41 4.41
CA TYR A 243 -12.50 3.75 4.96
C TYR A 243 -13.71 4.13 5.79
N ILE A 244 -13.51 4.42 7.07
CA ILE A 244 -14.56 4.80 8.02
C ILE A 244 -14.40 6.27 8.36
N TYR A 245 -15.38 7.06 8.00
CA TYR A 245 -15.41 8.49 8.27
C TYR A 245 -16.57 8.82 9.23
N THR A 246 -16.24 9.51 10.30
CA THR A 246 -17.20 9.97 11.30
C THR A 246 -17.21 11.50 11.35
N HIS A 247 -18.07 12.10 12.20
CA HIS A 247 -18.19 13.57 12.29
C HIS A 247 -18.47 14.17 10.90
N ASP A 248 -19.52 13.66 10.25
CA ASP A 248 -19.77 13.81 8.82
C ASP A 248 -20.85 14.84 8.50
N SER A 249 -21.23 15.66 9.45
CA SER A 249 -22.30 16.67 9.26
C SER A 249 -21.91 18.05 9.77
N ILE A 250 -22.66 19.06 9.32
CA ILE A 250 -22.60 20.42 9.83
C ILE A 250 -23.04 20.53 11.33
N GLY A 251 -23.61 19.45 11.86
CA GLY A 251 -23.99 19.34 13.26
C GLY A 251 -22.80 19.09 14.20
N VAL A 252 -21.57 18.93 13.70
CA VAL A 252 -20.33 18.91 14.48
C VAL A 252 -20.08 20.33 14.98
N GLY A 253 -20.57 20.67 16.16
CA GLY A 253 -20.56 22.06 16.64
C GLY A 253 -19.31 22.45 17.44
N GLU A 254 -18.99 21.67 18.47
CA GLU A 254 -17.95 22.04 19.45
C GLU A 254 -16.53 22.00 18.91
N ASP A 255 -16.26 21.15 17.93
CA ASP A 255 -14.93 21.03 17.30
C ASP A 255 -14.59 22.24 16.41
N GLY A 256 -15.56 23.05 16.05
CA GLY A 256 -15.39 24.28 15.27
C GLY A 256 -15.13 24.08 13.78
N PRO A 257 -14.83 25.17 13.04
CA PRO A 257 -14.80 25.18 11.57
C PRO A 257 -13.68 24.32 10.97
N THR A 258 -12.63 24.01 11.71
CA THR A 258 -11.54 23.16 11.25
C THR A 258 -11.93 21.69 11.12
N HIS A 259 -13.08 21.28 11.69
CA HIS A 259 -13.54 19.90 11.75
C HIS A 259 -14.89 19.69 11.03
N GLN A 260 -15.49 20.74 10.49
CA GLN A 260 -16.81 20.69 9.84
C GLN A 260 -16.69 20.37 8.34
N PRO A 261 -17.20 19.21 7.88
CA PRO A 261 -17.12 18.78 6.49
C PRO A 261 -18.29 19.35 5.68
N VAL A 262 -18.15 20.52 5.08
CA VAL A 262 -19.21 21.18 4.30
C VAL A 262 -19.29 20.58 2.89
N GLU A 263 -18.20 20.59 2.13
CA GLU A 263 -18.13 20.16 0.73
C GLU A 263 -17.59 18.73 0.54
N THR A 264 -17.09 18.11 1.60
CA THR A 264 -16.29 16.90 1.53
C THR A 264 -17.02 15.71 0.85
N VAL A 265 -18.30 15.47 1.22
CA VAL A 265 -19.09 14.38 0.61
C VAL A 265 -19.31 14.62 -0.87
N SER A 266 -19.65 15.85 -1.28
CA SER A 266 -19.80 16.21 -2.69
C SER A 266 -18.50 16.00 -3.46
N GLY A 267 -17.39 16.44 -2.89
CA GLY A 267 -16.05 16.24 -3.48
C GLY A 267 -15.58 14.79 -3.55
N LEU A 268 -16.12 13.89 -2.73
CA LEU A 268 -15.83 12.45 -2.80
C LEU A 268 -16.69 11.71 -3.81
N ARG A 269 -17.82 12.29 -4.26
CA ARG A 269 -18.72 11.69 -5.25
C ARG A 269 -18.31 11.94 -6.70
N VAL A 270 -17.47 12.92 -6.98
CA VAL A 270 -16.89 13.22 -8.30
C VAL A 270 -15.59 12.48 -8.50
#